data_9072256a3e246244b74a3d65510ae5fb
#
_entry.id   9072256a3e246244b74a3d65510ae5fb
#
_cell.length_a   1.000
_cell.length_b   1.000
_cell.length_c   1.000
_cell.angle_alpha   90.00
_cell.angle_beta   90.00
_cell.angle_gamma   90.00
#
_symmetry.space_group_name_H-M   'P 1'
#
loop_
_entity.id
_entity.type
_entity.pdbx_description
1 polymer ?
#
loop_
_entity_poly.entity_id
_entity_poly.type
_entity_poly.pdbx_seq_one_letter_code
_entity_poly.pdbx_strand_id
1 'polypeptide(L)'
;MNVGQTVFSQLIEHLPHKEFQKCVARYGGSSYVKSFSCWDQFLSMAFAQLTYRESLRDIEACLRSMESKLYHMGFRSKISRSTLADTNESRDWRIYADFAQVLIGIARPLYADDPLGVELNENLYALDSTTIDLCLSLFPWARFRQHKAAVKMHTLLDLHGSIPTFIRITEGKTHDVKILDQFLPEAGSFYVMDRGYVDFERLYIFTLCAAFFVVRSKENVVLQRRYSHRVDKSTGVRSDQTVILTAIESAKVYPDALRRVTYFDIENQRRLKFLTNNFLVSALTIAKIYKSRWMVEIFFRFIKQHLRIKSFYGTSENAVKTPIWIAVSVYVLVAIVRKRLRVQASFYQILQILSLTLFEKMPILRALEAADSENKLPDNANQLILFDF
;
A
#
# COMPACT_ATOMS: atom_id res chain seq x y z
N MET A 1 -17.38 -28.19 2.90
CA MET A 1 -18.14 -27.73 1.73
C MET A 1 -19.07 -26.60 2.20
N ASN A 2 -18.86 -25.36 1.75
CA ASN A 2 -19.67 -24.20 2.19
C ASN A 2 -20.93 -24.04 1.31
N VAL A 3 -21.66 -25.14 1.11
CA VAL A 3 -22.90 -25.14 0.33
C VAL A 3 -23.95 -24.31 1.10
N GLY A 4 -24.29 -23.12 0.57
CA GLY A 4 -25.29 -22.23 1.16
C GLY A 4 -24.75 -20.90 1.71
N GLN A 5 -23.44 -20.74 1.88
CA GLN A 5 -22.83 -19.46 2.25
C GLN A 5 -22.52 -18.62 0.99
N THR A 6 -22.69 -17.29 1.09
CA THR A 6 -22.26 -16.38 0.01
C THR A 6 -20.76 -16.27 -0.06
N VAL A 7 -20.21 -15.92 -1.23
CA VAL A 7 -18.77 -15.65 -1.39
C VAL A 7 -18.31 -14.55 -0.43
N PHE A 8 -19.13 -13.50 -0.21
CA PHE A 8 -18.83 -12.45 0.77
C PHE A 8 -18.69 -12.99 2.19
N SER A 9 -19.62 -13.86 2.63
CA SER A 9 -19.54 -14.47 3.97
C SER A 9 -18.25 -15.26 4.15
N GLN A 10 -17.88 -16.08 3.16
CA GLN A 10 -16.64 -16.86 3.17
C GLN A 10 -15.39 -15.95 3.19
N LEU A 11 -15.42 -14.83 2.45
CA LEU A 11 -14.34 -13.84 2.49
C LEU A 11 -14.17 -13.24 3.89
N ILE A 12 -15.29 -12.86 4.53
CA ILE A 12 -15.29 -12.24 5.86
C ILE A 12 -14.87 -13.21 6.98
N GLU A 13 -15.04 -14.52 6.82
CA GLU A 13 -14.56 -15.54 7.78
C GLU A 13 -13.04 -15.50 7.99
N HIS A 14 -12.29 -14.96 7.02
CA HIS A 14 -10.84 -14.77 7.17
C HIS A 14 -10.47 -13.60 8.08
N LEU A 15 -11.42 -12.75 8.48
CA LEU A 15 -11.19 -11.61 9.37
C LEU A 15 -11.21 -12.03 10.84
N PRO A 16 -10.25 -11.59 11.67
CA PRO A 16 -10.19 -11.91 13.09
C PRO A 16 -11.18 -11.01 13.88
N HIS A 17 -12.45 -11.38 13.91
CA HIS A 17 -13.52 -10.58 14.54
C HIS A 17 -13.22 -10.22 15.99
N LYS A 18 -12.60 -11.11 16.78
CA LYS A 18 -12.23 -10.82 18.18
C LYS A 18 -11.23 -9.67 18.28
N GLU A 19 -10.25 -9.63 17.37
CA GLU A 19 -9.26 -8.53 17.33
C GLU A 19 -9.93 -7.22 16.89
N PHE A 20 -10.86 -7.26 15.94
CA PHE A 20 -11.68 -6.09 15.60
C PHE A 20 -12.41 -5.53 16.82
N GLN A 21 -13.05 -6.39 17.63
CA GLN A 21 -13.73 -5.95 18.86
C GLN A 21 -12.77 -5.29 19.87
N LYS A 22 -11.53 -5.77 19.97
CA LYS A 22 -10.51 -5.12 20.80
C LYS A 22 -10.19 -3.71 20.30
N CYS A 23 -10.08 -3.53 18.97
CA CYS A 23 -9.88 -2.22 18.37
C CYS A 23 -11.07 -1.29 18.66
N VAL A 24 -12.30 -1.79 18.52
CA VAL A 24 -13.52 -1.03 18.84
C VAL A 24 -13.55 -0.60 20.30
N ALA A 25 -13.24 -1.51 21.23
CA ALA A 25 -13.22 -1.23 22.66
C ALA A 25 -12.17 -0.16 23.03
N ARG A 26 -10.98 -0.21 22.42
CA ARG A 26 -9.88 0.74 22.67
C ARG A 26 -10.29 2.20 22.45
N TYR A 27 -11.14 2.46 21.47
CA TYR A 27 -11.57 3.81 21.09
C TYR A 27 -13.04 4.09 21.44
N GLY A 28 -13.65 3.28 22.30
CA GLY A 28 -15.04 3.49 22.75
C GLY A 28 -16.06 3.42 21.61
N GLY A 29 -15.77 2.71 20.51
CA GLY A 29 -16.63 2.67 19.33
C GLY A 29 -17.99 2.00 19.53
N SER A 30 -18.23 1.34 20.67
CA SER A 30 -19.53 0.78 21.06
C SER A 30 -20.36 1.72 21.93
N SER A 31 -19.82 2.87 22.35
CA SER A 31 -20.53 3.81 23.21
C SER A 31 -21.72 4.42 22.47
N TYR A 32 -22.89 4.41 23.11
CA TYR A 32 -24.16 4.93 22.56
C TYR A 32 -24.65 4.28 21.26
N VAL A 33 -24.08 3.11 20.87
CA VAL A 33 -24.52 2.36 19.68
C VAL A 33 -25.81 1.59 20.01
N LYS A 34 -26.93 1.96 19.34
CA LYS A 34 -28.20 1.28 19.51
C LYS A 34 -28.38 0.04 18.63
N SER A 35 -28.02 0.17 17.36
CA SER A 35 -28.23 -0.92 16.37
C SER A 35 -27.06 -1.08 15.40
N PHE A 36 -26.59 0.00 14.75
CA PHE A 36 -25.57 -0.07 13.71
C PHE A 36 -24.17 -0.09 14.32
N SER A 37 -23.54 -1.27 14.37
CA SER A 37 -22.23 -1.48 14.98
C SER A 37 -21.08 -0.96 14.13
N CYS A 38 -19.85 -0.85 14.70
CA CYS A 38 -18.63 -0.59 13.94
C CYS A 38 -18.34 -1.72 12.93
N TRP A 39 -18.78 -2.94 13.24
CA TRP A 39 -18.67 -4.08 12.33
C TRP A 39 -19.58 -3.93 11.12
N ASP A 40 -20.85 -3.53 11.33
CA ASP A 40 -21.78 -3.25 10.23
C ASP A 40 -21.26 -2.14 9.32
N GLN A 41 -20.62 -1.08 9.89
CA GLN A 41 -19.97 -0.04 9.11
C GLN A 41 -18.79 -0.60 8.30
N PHE A 42 -17.91 -1.39 8.94
CA PHE A 42 -16.78 -2.02 8.25
C PHE A 42 -17.27 -2.89 7.10
N LEU A 43 -18.24 -3.77 7.31
CA LEU A 43 -18.81 -4.64 6.27
C LEU A 43 -19.45 -3.85 5.12
N SER A 44 -20.22 -2.78 5.43
CA SER A 44 -20.85 -1.93 4.43
C SER A 44 -19.82 -1.23 3.54
N MET A 45 -18.75 -0.73 4.15
CA MET A 45 -17.67 -0.06 3.44
C MET A 45 -16.78 -1.05 2.67
N ALA A 46 -16.49 -2.24 3.24
CA ALA A 46 -15.78 -3.31 2.56
C ALA A 46 -16.56 -3.81 1.33
N PHE A 47 -17.88 -3.99 1.47
CA PHE A 47 -18.75 -4.28 0.35
C PHE A 47 -18.64 -3.20 -0.74
N ALA A 48 -18.70 -1.92 -0.36
CA ALA A 48 -18.59 -0.80 -1.30
C ALA A 48 -17.26 -0.83 -2.08
N GLN A 49 -16.14 -1.11 -1.40
CA GLN A 49 -14.83 -1.25 -2.01
C GLN A 49 -14.79 -2.42 -3.02
N LEU A 50 -15.26 -3.59 -2.61
CA LEU A 50 -15.25 -4.82 -3.42
C LEU A 50 -16.18 -4.75 -4.63
N THR A 51 -17.25 -3.94 -4.58
CA THR A 51 -18.25 -3.81 -5.67
C THR A 51 -18.19 -2.46 -6.38
N TYR A 52 -17.15 -1.67 -6.13
CA TYR A 52 -16.91 -0.38 -6.79
C TYR A 52 -18.05 0.64 -6.62
N ARG A 53 -18.72 0.67 -5.45
CA ARG A 53 -19.79 1.64 -5.18
C ARG A 53 -19.23 3.04 -4.94
N GLU A 54 -19.84 4.05 -5.54
CA GLU A 54 -19.32 5.42 -5.54
C GLU A 54 -20.06 6.33 -4.55
N SER A 55 -21.25 5.95 -4.11
CA SER A 55 -22.04 6.76 -3.20
C SER A 55 -22.70 5.95 -2.08
N LEU A 56 -23.00 6.63 -0.97
CA LEU A 56 -23.78 6.00 0.12
C LEU A 56 -25.19 5.58 -0.33
N ARG A 57 -25.75 6.23 -1.35
CA ARG A 57 -27.03 5.84 -1.95
C ARG A 57 -26.92 4.51 -2.67
N ASP A 58 -25.84 4.30 -3.42
CA ASP A 58 -25.60 3.04 -4.13
C ASP A 58 -25.37 1.90 -3.14
N ILE A 59 -24.61 2.16 -2.06
CA ILE A 59 -24.39 1.17 -0.98
C ILE A 59 -25.73 0.78 -0.36
N GLU A 60 -26.54 1.76 0.07
CA GLU A 60 -27.87 1.51 0.64
C GLU A 60 -28.76 0.75 -0.33
N ALA A 61 -28.89 1.20 -1.58
CA ALA A 61 -29.76 0.57 -2.58
C ALA A 61 -29.36 -0.88 -2.87
N CYS A 62 -28.06 -1.14 -3.05
CA CYS A 62 -27.55 -2.48 -3.32
C CYS A 62 -27.71 -3.42 -2.11
N LEU A 63 -27.40 -2.97 -0.90
CA LEU A 63 -27.55 -3.79 0.29
C LEU A 63 -29.05 -4.02 0.62
N ARG A 64 -29.91 -3.03 0.40
CA ARG A 64 -31.36 -3.17 0.56
C ARG A 64 -31.95 -4.19 -0.42
N SER A 65 -31.50 -4.22 -1.67
CA SER A 65 -31.98 -5.21 -2.66
C SER A 65 -31.61 -6.65 -2.28
N MET A 66 -30.64 -6.81 -1.34
CA MET A 66 -30.16 -8.10 -0.85
C MET A 66 -30.58 -8.36 0.62
N GLU A 67 -31.63 -7.70 1.12
CA GLU A 67 -32.03 -7.72 2.55
C GLU A 67 -32.15 -9.14 3.11
N SER A 68 -32.71 -10.08 2.34
CA SER A 68 -32.83 -11.49 2.71
C SER A 68 -31.50 -12.24 2.89
N LYS A 69 -30.40 -11.73 2.28
CA LYS A 69 -29.07 -12.33 2.36
C LYS A 69 -28.17 -11.65 3.40
N LEU A 70 -28.49 -10.44 3.85
CA LEU A 70 -27.63 -9.62 4.71
C LEU A 70 -27.25 -10.32 6.01
N TYR A 71 -28.22 -11.01 6.66
CA TYR A 71 -27.94 -11.76 7.88
C TYR A 71 -26.86 -12.83 7.68
N HIS A 72 -26.92 -13.55 6.56
CA HIS A 72 -25.94 -14.58 6.19
C HIS A 72 -24.59 -13.99 5.77
N MET A 73 -24.56 -12.72 5.40
CA MET A 73 -23.34 -11.96 5.08
C MET A 73 -22.69 -11.30 6.31
N GLY A 74 -23.24 -11.52 7.50
CA GLY A 74 -22.68 -11.00 8.75
C GLY A 74 -23.26 -9.67 9.21
N PHE A 75 -24.18 -9.06 8.48
CA PHE A 75 -24.86 -7.83 8.90
C PHE A 75 -25.92 -8.14 9.95
N ARG A 76 -26.01 -7.28 10.96
CA ARG A 76 -26.99 -7.42 12.06
C ARG A 76 -27.97 -6.26 12.16
N SER A 77 -27.77 -5.24 11.34
CA SER A 77 -28.56 -4.00 11.37
C SER A 77 -29.04 -3.62 9.98
N LYS A 78 -30.13 -2.85 9.95
CA LYS A 78 -30.59 -2.18 8.74
C LYS A 78 -29.57 -1.11 8.34
N ILE A 79 -29.21 -1.10 7.07
CA ILE A 79 -28.23 -0.17 6.54
C ILE A 79 -28.99 0.98 5.89
N SER A 80 -28.71 2.21 6.35
CA SER A 80 -29.23 3.44 5.75
C SER A 80 -28.10 4.42 5.43
N ARG A 81 -28.33 5.22 4.41
CA ARG A 81 -27.39 6.26 3.99
C ARG A 81 -27.07 7.25 5.10
N SER A 82 -28.10 7.72 5.84
CA SER A 82 -27.90 8.66 6.93
C SER A 82 -27.02 8.08 8.03
N THR A 83 -27.32 6.84 8.47
CA THR A 83 -26.52 6.16 9.48
C THR A 83 -25.07 5.95 9.04
N LEU A 84 -24.85 5.59 7.76
CA LEU A 84 -23.50 5.47 7.21
C LEU A 84 -22.76 6.80 7.19
N ALA A 85 -23.44 7.90 6.82
CA ALA A 85 -22.86 9.24 6.81
C ALA A 85 -22.47 9.66 8.24
N ASP A 86 -23.40 9.56 9.18
CA ASP A 86 -23.19 9.96 10.57
C ASP A 86 -22.06 9.15 11.24
N THR A 87 -22.00 7.86 10.96
CA THR A 87 -20.94 7.01 11.52
C THR A 87 -19.57 7.28 10.88
N ASN A 88 -19.51 7.60 9.60
CA ASN A 88 -18.25 8.02 8.95
C ASN A 88 -17.74 9.36 9.50
N GLU A 89 -18.63 10.29 9.86
CA GLU A 89 -18.27 11.58 10.47
C GLU A 89 -17.81 11.45 11.91
N SER A 90 -18.48 10.61 12.69
CA SER A 90 -18.35 10.63 14.16
C SER A 90 -17.45 9.54 14.74
N ARG A 91 -17.37 8.37 14.10
CA ARG A 91 -16.57 7.26 14.63
C ARG A 91 -15.09 7.46 14.41
N ASP A 92 -14.32 7.10 15.43
CA ASP A 92 -12.87 7.23 15.42
C ASP A 92 -12.25 6.33 14.33
N TRP A 93 -11.57 6.94 13.35
CA TRP A 93 -10.89 6.24 12.26
C TRP A 93 -9.79 5.29 12.74
N ARG A 94 -9.24 5.50 13.96
CA ARG A 94 -8.18 4.66 14.54
C ARG A 94 -8.63 3.23 14.79
N ILE A 95 -9.92 2.98 14.97
CA ILE A 95 -10.51 1.63 15.04
C ILE A 95 -10.10 0.83 13.82
N TYR A 96 -10.27 1.41 12.63
CA TYR A 96 -9.99 0.75 11.34
C TYR A 96 -8.50 0.74 11.00
N ALA A 97 -7.75 1.73 11.48
CA ALA A 97 -6.31 1.78 11.36
C ALA A 97 -5.64 0.64 12.15
N ASP A 98 -6.00 0.49 13.43
CA ASP A 98 -5.49 -0.58 14.27
C ASP A 98 -5.88 -1.96 13.71
N PHE A 99 -7.11 -2.09 13.22
CA PHE A 99 -7.54 -3.34 12.60
C PHE A 99 -6.75 -3.67 11.33
N ALA A 100 -6.46 -2.68 10.49
CA ALA A 100 -5.58 -2.86 9.34
C ALA A 100 -4.19 -3.35 9.76
N GLN A 101 -3.62 -2.84 10.86
CA GLN A 101 -2.34 -3.32 11.39
C GLN A 101 -2.42 -4.79 11.85
N VAL A 102 -3.52 -5.20 12.46
CA VAL A 102 -3.75 -6.62 12.81
C VAL A 102 -3.73 -7.49 11.54
N LEU A 103 -4.43 -7.08 10.49
CA LEU A 103 -4.46 -7.83 9.22
C LEU A 103 -3.07 -7.87 8.55
N ILE A 104 -2.33 -6.78 8.57
CA ILE A 104 -0.95 -6.71 8.08
C ILE A 104 -0.06 -7.71 8.83
N GLY A 105 -0.19 -7.77 10.17
CA GLY A 105 0.52 -8.74 11.00
C GLY A 105 0.20 -10.20 10.65
N ILE A 106 -1.02 -10.48 10.19
CA ILE A 106 -1.42 -11.81 9.70
C ILE A 106 -0.88 -12.08 8.29
N ALA A 107 -0.87 -11.07 7.42
CA ALA A 107 -0.48 -11.22 6.03
C ALA A 107 1.04 -11.40 5.85
N ARG A 108 1.86 -10.60 6.52
CA ARG A 108 3.33 -10.61 6.35
C ARG A 108 3.96 -12.00 6.43
N PRO A 109 3.72 -12.81 7.49
CA PRO A 109 4.30 -14.16 7.57
C PRO A 109 3.88 -15.08 6.42
N LEU A 110 2.69 -14.88 5.85
CA LEU A 110 2.22 -15.69 4.72
C LEU A 110 3.04 -15.46 3.45
N TYR A 111 3.67 -14.32 3.32
CA TYR A 111 4.43 -13.89 2.13
C TYR A 111 5.95 -13.86 2.35
N ALA A 112 6.44 -14.20 3.55
CA ALA A 112 7.85 -14.07 3.91
C ALA A 112 8.81 -14.81 2.95
N ASP A 113 8.38 -15.93 2.40
CA ASP A 113 9.18 -16.77 1.49
C ASP A 113 8.92 -16.46 0.00
N ASP A 114 8.11 -15.44 -0.32
CA ASP A 114 7.82 -15.09 -1.71
C ASP A 114 9.05 -14.45 -2.37
N PRO A 115 9.34 -14.74 -3.64
CA PRO A 115 10.50 -14.20 -4.33
C PRO A 115 10.38 -12.69 -4.52
N LEU A 116 11.46 -11.96 -4.25
CA LEU A 116 11.53 -10.50 -4.45
C LEU A 116 11.67 -10.09 -5.93
N GLY A 117 11.94 -11.05 -6.84
CA GLY A 117 12.29 -10.74 -8.23
C GLY A 117 13.69 -10.11 -8.39
N VAL A 118 14.44 -9.99 -7.29
CA VAL A 118 15.83 -9.51 -7.23
C VAL A 118 16.63 -10.54 -6.45
N GLU A 119 17.87 -10.81 -6.88
CA GLU A 119 18.81 -11.68 -6.16
C GLU A 119 19.24 -11.01 -4.84
N LEU A 120 18.43 -11.18 -3.82
CA LEU A 120 18.58 -10.60 -2.49
C LEU A 120 17.99 -11.56 -1.47
N ASN A 121 18.70 -11.80 -0.36
CA ASN A 121 18.22 -12.63 0.74
C ASN A 121 17.62 -11.81 1.88
N GLU A 122 17.90 -10.52 1.90
CA GLU A 122 17.48 -9.58 2.91
C GLU A 122 16.09 -9.01 2.57
N ASN A 123 15.38 -8.54 3.59
CA ASN A 123 14.11 -7.86 3.40
C ASN A 123 14.28 -6.60 2.55
N LEU A 124 13.34 -6.36 1.68
CA LEU A 124 13.33 -5.19 0.79
C LEU A 124 12.03 -4.42 0.92
N TYR A 125 12.14 -3.18 1.33
CA TYR A 125 11.03 -2.25 1.54
C TYR A 125 11.07 -1.10 0.53
N ALA A 126 9.92 -0.76 -0.05
CA ALA A 126 9.75 0.44 -0.85
C ALA A 126 8.99 1.51 -0.05
N LEU A 127 9.59 2.69 0.11
CA LEU A 127 8.94 3.83 0.75
C LEU A 127 8.57 4.88 -0.29
N ASP A 128 7.30 5.25 -0.31
CA ASP A 128 6.82 6.34 -1.16
C ASP A 128 5.54 6.97 -0.57
N SER A 129 5.07 8.04 -1.18
CA SER A 129 3.83 8.71 -0.81
C SER A 129 2.92 8.94 -2.01
N THR A 130 1.63 8.98 -1.74
CA THR A 130 0.66 9.37 -2.75
C THR A 130 -0.28 10.44 -2.22
N THR A 131 -0.58 11.43 -3.07
CA THR A 131 -1.52 12.50 -2.75
C THR A 131 -2.93 12.08 -3.13
N ILE A 132 -3.88 12.32 -2.23
CA ILE A 132 -5.32 12.13 -2.44
C ILE A 132 -5.94 13.50 -2.39
N ASP A 133 -6.38 14.00 -3.56
CA ASP A 133 -6.96 15.34 -3.70
C ASP A 133 -8.33 15.41 -3.03
N LEU A 134 -8.60 16.52 -2.36
CA LEU A 134 -9.84 16.85 -1.68
C LEU A 134 -10.35 18.21 -2.18
N CYS A 135 -11.66 18.45 -2.08
CA CYS A 135 -12.25 19.75 -2.38
C CYS A 135 -12.01 20.73 -1.22
N LEU A 136 -11.29 21.82 -1.45
CA LEU A 136 -10.92 22.77 -0.38
C LEU A 136 -12.14 23.38 0.34
N SER A 137 -13.24 23.63 -0.37
CA SER A 137 -14.46 24.18 0.23
C SER A 137 -15.13 23.23 1.22
N LEU A 138 -14.96 21.92 1.02
CA LEU A 138 -15.51 20.87 1.89
C LEU A 138 -14.53 20.41 2.97
N PHE A 139 -13.21 20.53 2.71
CA PHE A 139 -12.16 20.01 3.60
C PHE A 139 -11.13 21.11 3.96
N PRO A 140 -11.55 22.20 4.64
CA PRO A 140 -10.65 23.31 4.96
C PRO A 140 -9.50 22.94 5.88
N TRP A 141 -9.66 21.88 6.70
CA TRP A 141 -8.62 21.35 7.59
C TRP A 141 -7.46 20.68 6.84
N ALA A 142 -7.70 20.17 5.63
CA ALA A 142 -6.71 19.46 4.80
C ALA A 142 -6.02 20.38 3.77
N ARG A 143 -5.89 21.68 4.05
CA ARG A 143 -5.33 22.66 3.12
C ARG A 143 -3.95 22.26 2.65
N PHE A 144 -3.76 22.13 1.32
CA PHE A 144 -2.50 21.73 0.69
C PHE A 144 -1.81 22.88 -0.04
N ARG A 145 -2.56 23.64 -0.85
CA ARG A 145 -2.12 24.83 -1.59
C ARG A 145 -3.19 25.91 -1.47
N GLN A 146 -2.91 27.08 -2.02
CA GLN A 146 -3.82 28.23 -1.92
C GLN A 146 -5.28 27.90 -2.30
N HIS A 147 -5.46 27.03 -3.32
CA HIS A 147 -6.77 26.64 -3.83
C HIS A 147 -7.03 25.12 -3.83
N LYS A 148 -6.26 24.32 -3.07
CA LYS A 148 -6.40 22.88 -3.02
C LYS A 148 -6.31 22.33 -1.59
N ALA A 149 -7.12 21.32 -1.31
CA ALA A 149 -6.97 20.46 -0.15
C ALA A 149 -6.49 19.07 -0.59
N ALA A 150 -5.72 18.41 0.24
CA ALA A 150 -5.26 17.07 0.01
C ALA A 150 -4.78 16.41 1.30
N VAL A 151 -4.85 15.09 1.34
CA VAL A 151 -4.10 14.28 2.30
C VAL A 151 -3.03 13.48 1.55
N LYS A 152 -1.94 13.16 2.23
CA LYS A 152 -0.91 12.23 1.74
C LYS A 152 -0.98 10.93 2.50
N MET A 153 -0.93 9.84 1.77
CA MET A 153 -0.73 8.51 2.32
C MET A 153 0.70 8.08 2.05
N HIS A 154 1.51 8.05 3.10
CA HIS A 154 2.88 7.53 3.08
C HIS A 154 2.82 6.04 3.38
N THR A 155 3.53 5.24 2.61
CA THR A 155 3.50 3.79 2.76
C THR A 155 4.91 3.22 2.66
N LEU A 156 5.27 2.40 3.65
CA LEU A 156 6.37 1.47 3.56
C LEU A 156 5.80 0.11 3.16
N LEU A 157 6.14 -0.35 1.97
CA LEU A 157 5.66 -1.58 1.37
C LEU A 157 6.74 -2.65 1.48
N ASP A 158 6.44 -3.77 2.12
CA ASP A 158 7.26 -4.98 2.05
C ASP A 158 7.09 -5.59 0.66
N LEU A 159 8.17 -5.75 -0.07
CA LEU A 159 8.12 -6.25 -1.44
C LEU A 159 7.91 -7.77 -1.52
N HIS A 160 8.02 -8.50 -0.41
CA HIS A 160 7.47 -9.85 -0.30
C HIS A 160 5.94 -9.77 -0.32
N GLY A 161 5.35 -10.10 -1.46
CA GLY A 161 3.89 -10.08 -1.64
C GLY A 161 3.26 -8.68 -1.68
N SER A 162 4.04 -7.60 -1.70
CA SER A 162 3.54 -6.20 -1.72
C SER A 162 2.61 -5.87 -0.56
N ILE A 163 2.98 -6.27 0.66
CA ILE A 163 2.19 -6.02 1.87
C ILE A 163 2.63 -4.70 2.52
N PRO A 164 1.74 -3.73 2.75
CA PRO A 164 2.11 -2.51 3.47
C PRO A 164 2.48 -2.84 4.92
N THR A 165 3.61 -2.33 5.40
CA THR A 165 4.08 -2.56 6.79
C THR A 165 3.87 -1.34 7.66
N PHE A 166 3.95 -0.17 7.06
CA PHE A 166 3.71 1.10 7.72
C PHE A 166 2.89 2.00 6.79
N ILE A 167 1.83 2.59 7.33
CA ILE A 167 1.02 3.59 6.63
C ILE A 167 0.81 4.79 7.55
N ARG A 168 1.05 5.99 7.01
CA ARG A 168 0.74 7.23 7.70
C ARG A 168 -0.03 8.18 6.78
N ILE A 169 -1.17 8.67 7.25
CA ILE A 169 -1.97 9.67 6.56
C ILE A 169 -1.67 11.02 7.19
N THR A 170 -1.20 11.97 6.38
CA THR A 170 -0.85 13.33 6.80
C THR A 170 -1.57 14.37 5.95
N GLU A 171 -1.54 15.62 6.39
CA GLU A 171 -1.92 16.73 5.52
C GLU A 171 -1.03 16.80 4.28
N GLY A 172 -1.59 17.22 3.13
CA GLY A 172 -0.88 17.27 1.86
C GLY A 172 0.40 18.12 1.86
N LYS A 173 0.49 19.15 2.73
CA LYS A 173 1.67 20.00 2.86
C LYS A 173 2.87 19.35 3.55
N THR A 174 2.69 18.21 4.21
CA THR A 174 3.78 17.51 4.89
C THR A 174 4.82 17.05 3.88
N HIS A 175 6.09 17.41 4.10
CA HIS A 175 7.20 16.95 3.26
C HIS A 175 7.43 15.45 3.46
N ASP A 176 7.61 14.72 2.36
CA ASP A 176 7.73 13.26 2.37
C ASP A 176 8.90 12.76 3.24
N VAL A 177 10.01 13.49 3.23
CA VAL A 177 11.21 13.15 4.00
C VAL A 177 10.98 13.08 5.51
N LYS A 178 10.02 13.85 6.05
CA LYS A 178 9.69 13.86 7.49
C LYS A 178 9.11 12.53 7.99
N ILE A 179 8.67 11.68 7.07
CA ILE A 179 8.15 10.37 7.46
C ILE A 179 9.24 9.44 7.96
N LEU A 180 10.49 9.68 7.55
CA LEU A 180 11.65 8.92 8.01
C LEU A 180 11.88 9.05 9.53
N ASP A 181 11.37 10.12 10.15
CA ASP A 181 11.44 10.33 11.61
C ASP A 181 10.42 9.46 12.39
N GLN A 182 9.52 8.75 11.71
CA GLN A 182 8.40 8.05 12.34
C GLN A 182 8.58 6.53 12.44
N PHE A 183 9.67 5.98 11.93
CA PHE A 183 10.02 4.57 12.09
C PHE A 183 11.53 4.41 12.20
N LEU A 184 11.96 3.32 12.83
CA LEU A 184 13.36 2.92 12.84
C LEU A 184 13.60 1.87 11.76
N PRO A 185 14.67 2.01 10.96
CA PRO A 185 15.06 1.00 9.99
C PRO A 185 15.42 -0.33 10.67
N GLU A 186 14.97 -1.42 10.08
CA GLU A 186 15.28 -2.79 10.51
C GLU A 186 16.69 -3.17 10.03
N ALA A 187 17.54 -3.62 10.96
CA ALA A 187 18.93 -4.00 10.65
C ALA A 187 18.97 -5.10 9.56
N GLY A 188 19.91 -4.98 8.63
CA GLY A 188 20.08 -5.90 7.51
C GLY A 188 19.12 -5.68 6.34
N SER A 189 18.05 -4.90 6.50
CA SER A 189 17.03 -4.69 5.48
C SER A 189 17.40 -3.58 4.50
N PHE A 190 16.90 -3.67 3.27
CA PHE A 190 17.04 -2.63 2.24
C PHE A 190 15.78 -1.77 2.16
N TYR A 191 16.01 -0.46 1.98
CA TYR A 191 14.95 0.54 1.81
C TYR A 191 15.17 1.29 0.50
N VAL A 192 14.23 1.14 -0.44
CA VAL A 192 14.29 1.86 -1.71
C VAL A 192 13.33 3.06 -1.69
N MET A 193 13.85 4.23 -2.08
CA MET A 193 13.14 5.50 -1.98
C MET A 193 13.43 6.39 -3.19
N ASP A 194 12.51 7.33 -3.49
CA ASP A 194 12.74 8.34 -4.52
C ASP A 194 13.68 9.46 -4.02
N ARG A 195 14.11 10.32 -4.95
CA ARG A 195 14.97 11.49 -4.67
C ARG A 195 14.36 12.48 -3.67
N GLY A 196 13.04 12.48 -3.47
CA GLY A 196 12.35 13.29 -2.47
C GLY A 196 12.79 13.00 -1.04
N TYR A 197 13.28 11.78 -0.80
CA TYR A 197 13.74 11.32 0.52
C TYR A 197 15.24 11.55 0.76
N VAL A 198 15.96 12.20 -0.14
CA VAL A 198 17.40 12.51 0.06
C VAL A 198 17.54 13.62 1.09
N ASP A 199 17.88 13.20 2.31
CA ASP A 199 18.25 13.99 3.46
C ASP A 199 19.34 13.21 4.19
N PHE A 200 20.56 13.76 4.23
CA PHE A 200 21.73 12.99 4.67
C PHE A 200 21.74 12.71 6.16
N GLU A 201 21.18 13.58 6.98
CA GLU A 201 21.04 13.33 8.42
C GLU A 201 20.14 12.12 8.68
N ARG A 202 18.99 12.07 8.02
CA ARG A 202 18.04 10.95 8.12
C ARG A 202 18.58 9.66 7.47
N LEU A 203 19.28 9.77 6.34
CA LEU A 203 19.92 8.62 5.70
C LEU A 203 21.06 8.04 6.56
N TYR A 204 21.72 8.86 7.37
CA TYR A 204 22.73 8.36 8.29
C TYR A 204 22.16 7.47 9.41
N ILE A 205 20.90 7.70 9.80
CA ILE A 205 20.20 6.82 10.76
C ILE A 205 20.10 5.39 10.22
N PHE A 206 19.88 5.20 8.91
CA PHE A 206 19.89 3.86 8.31
C PHE A 206 21.25 3.19 8.49
N THR A 207 22.34 3.92 8.28
CA THR A 207 23.70 3.40 8.47
C THR A 207 23.95 3.03 9.93
N LEU A 208 23.54 3.87 10.86
CA LEU A 208 23.65 3.60 12.31
C LEU A 208 22.81 2.40 12.76
N CYS A 209 21.67 2.17 12.13
CA CYS A 209 20.81 1.00 12.38
C CYS A 209 21.27 -0.26 11.65
N ALA A 210 22.44 -0.25 10.99
CA ALA A 210 22.92 -1.34 10.13
C ALA A 210 21.91 -1.75 9.03
N ALA A 211 21.09 -0.81 8.56
CA ALA A 211 20.15 -0.98 7.45
C ALA A 211 20.73 -0.33 6.19
N PHE A 212 20.23 -0.76 5.04
CA PHE A 212 20.70 -0.28 3.75
C PHE A 212 19.63 0.56 3.06
N PHE A 213 20.06 1.61 2.37
CA PHE A 213 19.16 2.38 1.52
C PHE A 213 19.63 2.41 0.07
N VAL A 214 18.69 2.56 -0.85
CA VAL A 214 18.94 2.87 -2.25
C VAL A 214 18.04 4.04 -2.63
N VAL A 215 18.63 5.20 -2.91
CA VAL A 215 17.91 6.42 -3.29
C VAL A 215 18.39 6.95 -4.63
N ARG A 216 17.50 7.57 -5.40
CA ARG A 216 17.90 8.32 -6.58
C ARG A 216 18.56 9.63 -6.13
N SER A 217 19.79 9.88 -6.62
CA SER A 217 20.53 11.10 -6.31
C SER A 217 19.83 12.35 -6.86
N LYS A 218 19.84 13.44 -6.10
CA LYS A 218 19.55 14.78 -6.61
C LYS A 218 20.74 15.27 -7.42
N GLU A 219 20.53 16.14 -8.40
CA GLU A 219 21.59 16.66 -9.27
C GLU A 219 22.54 17.61 -8.55
N ASN A 220 22.04 18.33 -7.56
CA ASN A 220 22.77 19.31 -6.77
C ASN A 220 23.60 18.71 -5.61
N VAL A 221 23.67 17.38 -5.48
CA VAL A 221 24.51 16.74 -4.47
C VAL A 221 25.96 16.83 -4.87
N VAL A 222 26.79 17.50 -4.03
CA VAL A 222 28.23 17.67 -4.26
C VAL A 222 28.99 16.49 -3.67
N LEU A 223 29.59 15.70 -4.57
CA LEU A 223 30.28 14.45 -4.25
C LEU A 223 31.67 14.44 -4.81
N GLN A 224 32.65 14.01 -4.01
CA GLN A 224 34.00 13.71 -4.46
C GLN A 224 34.16 12.20 -4.61
N ARG A 225 34.61 11.78 -5.80
CA ARG A 225 34.95 10.38 -6.08
C ARG A 225 36.27 10.03 -5.37
N ARG A 226 36.24 8.94 -4.61
CA ARG A 226 37.42 8.34 -3.97
C ARG A 226 37.97 7.18 -4.80
N TYR A 227 37.06 6.31 -5.29
CA TYR A 227 37.44 5.12 -6.03
C TYR A 227 36.40 4.82 -7.15
N SER A 228 36.86 4.16 -8.21
CA SER A 228 35.98 3.64 -9.29
C SER A 228 36.18 2.14 -9.42
N HIS A 229 35.07 1.40 -9.28
CA HIS A 229 35.04 -0.04 -9.46
C HIS A 229 34.87 -0.38 -10.96
N ARG A 230 35.38 -1.55 -11.37
CA ARG A 230 35.14 -2.06 -12.72
C ARG A 230 33.66 -2.42 -12.88
N VAL A 231 33.09 -2.14 -14.03
CA VAL A 231 31.70 -2.42 -14.36
C VAL A 231 31.57 -3.11 -15.70
N ASP A 232 30.62 -4.01 -15.83
CA ASP A 232 30.20 -4.55 -17.11
C ASP A 232 29.14 -3.61 -17.72
N LYS A 233 29.52 -2.89 -18.76
CA LYS A 233 28.66 -1.91 -19.44
C LYS A 233 27.55 -2.56 -20.26
N SER A 234 27.66 -3.85 -20.60
CA SER A 234 26.63 -4.60 -21.32
C SER A 234 25.34 -4.75 -20.50
N THR A 235 25.46 -4.74 -19.16
CA THR A 235 24.33 -4.83 -18.21
C THR A 235 23.53 -3.54 -18.05
N GLY A 236 23.98 -2.44 -18.71
CA GLY A 236 23.41 -1.11 -18.51
C GLY A 236 24.09 -0.30 -17.39
N VAL A 237 24.91 -0.92 -16.53
CA VAL A 237 25.69 -0.19 -15.52
C VAL A 237 26.78 0.63 -16.22
N ARG A 238 26.81 1.94 -15.96
CA ARG A 238 27.77 2.87 -16.58
C ARG A 238 28.94 3.22 -15.68
N SER A 239 28.73 3.28 -14.38
CA SER A 239 29.79 3.48 -13.39
C SER A 239 29.35 2.96 -12.01
N ASP A 240 30.33 2.55 -11.23
CA ASP A 240 30.22 2.17 -9.83
C ASP A 240 31.39 2.82 -9.06
N GLN A 241 31.07 3.66 -8.08
CA GLN A 241 32.04 4.56 -7.48
C GLN A 241 31.84 4.67 -5.99
N THR A 242 32.93 4.62 -5.24
CA THR A 242 32.95 5.09 -3.85
C THR A 242 33.11 6.60 -3.85
N VAL A 243 32.23 7.29 -3.14
CA VAL A 243 32.16 8.75 -3.08
C VAL A 243 32.03 9.22 -1.63
N ILE A 244 32.42 10.47 -1.38
CA ILE A 244 32.17 11.16 -0.11
C ILE A 244 31.43 12.47 -0.38
N LEU A 245 30.64 12.91 0.58
CA LEU A 245 30.05 14.24 0.60
C LEU A 245 31.13 15.28 0.88
N THR A 246 31.12 16.40 0.15
CA THR A 246 32.10 17.48 0.31
C THR A 246 31.50 18.81 0.67
N ALA A 247 30.16 18.97 0.53
CA ALA A 247 29.49 20.13 1.08
C ALA A 247 29.54 20.07 2.61
N ILE A 248 30.02 21.13 3.25
CA ILE A 248 30.35 21.18 4.71
C ILE A 248 29.20 20.64 5.57
N GLU A 249 27.98 21.12 5.37
CA GLU A 249 26.81 20.70 6.16
C GLU A 249 26.48 19.22 5.95
N SER A 250 26.49 18.76 4.68
CA SER A 250 26.18 17.36 4.37
C SER A 250 27.26 16.40 4.86
N ALA A 251 28.53 16.76 4.74
CA ALA A 251 29.66 15.96 5.20
C ALA A 251 29.70 15.84 6.75
N LYS A 252 29.20 16.86 7.46
CA LYS A 252 29.12 16.85 8.92
C LYS A 252 28.07 15.86 9.42
N VAL A 253 26.91 15.79 8.75
CA VAL A 253 25.79 14.92 9.18
C VAL A 253 25.88 13.50 8.62
N TYR A 254 26.63 13.30 7.54
CA TYR A 254 26.92 11.98 6.96
C TYR A 254 28.41 11.86 6.65
N PRO A 255 29.24 11.48 7.64
CA PRO A 255 30.71 11.44 7.49
C PRO A 255 31.22 10.25 6.68
N ASP A 256 30.43 9.18 6.55
CA ASP A 256 30.86 7.93 5.95
C ASP A 256 30.86 7.99 4.41
N ALA A 257 31.59 7.06 3.79
CA ALA A 257 31.57 6.90 2.37
C ALA A 257 30.23 6.36 1.87
N LEU A 258 29.82 6.85 0.71
CA LEU A 258 28.66 6.39 -0.03
C LEU A 258 29.10 5.70 -1.31
N ARG A 259 28.25 4.82 -1.82
CA ARG A 259 28.41 4.23 -3.14
C ARG A 259 27.48 4.92 -4.12
N ARG A 260 28.01 5.35 -5.28
CA ARG A 260 27.25 5.93 -6.37
C ARG A 260 27.26 4.99 -7.57
N VAL A 261 26.11 4.44 -7.92
CA VAL A 261 25.91 3.61 -9.10
C VAL A 261 25.20 4.42 -10.17
N THR A 262 25.74 4.43 -11.40
CA THR A 262 25.08 5.03 -12.58
C THR A 262 24.61 3.91 -13.49
N TYR A 263 23.33 3.93 -13.80
CA TYR A 263 22.67 2.95 -14.66
C TYR A 263 21.98 3.63 -15.84
N PHE A 264 22.03 3.03 -17.00
CA PHE A 264 21.29 3.46 -18.18
C PHE A 264 20.09 2.54 -18.37
N ASP A 265 18.93 3.08 -18.14
CA ASP A 265 17.66 2.44 -18.37
C ASP A 265 17.34 2.48 -19.87
N ILE A 266 17.50 1.34 -20.54
CA ILE A 266 17.32 1.23 -22.00
C ILE A 266 15.85 1.41 -22.38
N GLU A 267 14.92 0.89 -21.56
CA GLU A 267 13.48 0.96 -21.82
C GLU A 267 13.00 2.41 -21.86
N ASN A 268 13.46 3.22 -20.89
CA ASN A 268 13.05 4.62 -20.75
C ASN A 268 14.09 5.62 -21.29
N GLN A 269 15.16 5.16 -21.96
CA GLN A 269 16.21 5.98 -22.57
C GLN A 269 16.79 7.04 -21.61
N ARG A 270 16.92 6.71 -20.31
CA ARG A 270 17.35 7.66 -19.29
C ARG A 270 18.51 7.15 -18.45
N ARG A 271 19.35 8.08 -18.01
CA ARG A 271 20.45 7.80 -17.09
C ARG A 271 19.98 8.05 -15.66
N LEU A 272 20.11 7.05 -14.79
CA LEU A 272 19.78 7.09 -13.39
C LEU A 272 21.05 7.05 -12.56
N LYS A 273 21.10 7.83 -11.48
CA LYS A 273 22.21 7.85 -10.52
C LYS A 273 21.64 7.48 -9.16
N PHE A 274 22.16 6.44 -8.55
CA PHE A 274 21.74 5.94 -7.24
C PHE A 274 22.82 6.20 -6.20
N LEU A 275 22.41 6.52 -4.98
CA LEU A 275 23.26 6.56 -3.79
C LEU A 275 22.81 5.45 -2.84
N THR A 276 23.78 4.77 -2.23
CA THR A 276 23.55 3.72 -1.24
C THR A 276 24.73 3.65 -0.27
N ASN A 277 24.45 3.14 0.93
CA ASN A 277 25.47 2.77 1.91
C ASN A 277 25.90 1.29 1.80
N ASN A 278 25.32 0.53 0.86
CA ASN A 278 25.68 -0.87 0.65
C ASN A 278 26.78 -1.03 -0.39
N PHE A 279 27.87 -1.72 0.00
CA PHE A 279 29.02 -2.03 -0.86
C PHE A 279 29.12 -3.52 -1.19
N LEU A 280 28.21 -4.37 -0.69
CA LEU A 280 28.31 -5.82 -0.78
C LEU A 280 27.66 -6.36 -2.05
N VAL A 281 26.43 -5.91 -2.37
CA VAL A 281 25.70 -6.41 -3.54
C VAL A 281 26.23 -5.80 -4.85
N SER A 282 25.98 -6.47 -5.99
CA SER A 282 26.45 -5.98 -7.29
C SER A 282 25.83 -4.64 -7.68
N ALA A 283 26.50 -3.85 -8.52
CA ALA A 283 25.94 -2.59 -9.03
C ALA A 283 24.67 -2.81 -9.85
N LEU A 284 24.54 -3.94 -10.53
CA LEU A 284 23.33 -4.32 -11.23
C LEU A 284 22.20 -4.63 -10.26
N THR A 285 22.47 -5.31 -9.13
CA THR A 285 21.50 -5.56 -8.07
C THR A 285 20.97 -4.24 -7.49
N ILE A 286 21.81 -3.23 -7.24
CA ILE A 286 21.37 -1.89 -6.82
C ILE A 286 20.38 -1.28 -7.84
N ALA A 287 20.64 -1.40 -9.13
CA ALA A 287 19.72 -0.90 -10.16
C ALA A 287 18.38 -1.67 -10.17
N LYS A 288 18.42 -3.01 -10.02
CA LYS A 288 17.22 -3.85 -9.90
C LYS A 288 16.39 -3.52 -8.65
N ILE A 289 17.06 -3.31 -7.50
CA ILE A 289 16.41 -2.85 -6.25
C ILE A 289 15.69 -1.52 -6.49
N TYR A 290 16.34 -0.56 -7.18
CA TYR A 290 15.65 0.69 -7.47
C TYR A 290 14.47 0.52 -8.43
N LYS A 291 14.56 -0.37 -9.40
CA LYS A 291 13.44 -0.67 -10.32
C LYS A 291 12.24 -1.26 -9.54
N SER A 292 12.47 -2.09 -8.52
CA SER A 292 11.40 -2.68 -7.71
C SER A 292 10.60 -1.65 -6.88
N ARG A 293 11.10 -0.42 -6.68
CA ARG A 293 10.34 0.68 -6.06
C ARG A 293 8.99 0.92 -6.73
N TRP A 294 8.89 0.61 -8.04
CA TRP A 294 7.64 0.76 -8.76
C TRP A 294 6.46 -0.02 -8.16
N MET A 295 6.71 -1.05 -7.39
CA MET A 295 5.66 -1.85 -6.74
C MET A 295 4.81 -1.02 -5.77
N VAL A 296 5.39 0.01 -5.11
CA VAL A 296 4.60 0.90 -4.25
C VAL A 296 3.67 1.80 -5.06
N GLU A 297 4.05 2.19 -6.27
CA GLU A 297 3.18 2.95 -7.17
C GLU A 297 2.01 2.09 -7.68
N ILE A 298 2.26 0.80 -7.95
CA ILE A 298 1.21 -0.18 -8.28
C ILE A 298 0.24 -0.32 -7.10
N PHE A 299 0.76 -0.46 -5.87
CA PHE A 299 -0.07 -0.48 -4.66
C PHE A 299 -0.95 0.78 -4.56
N PHE A 300 -0.39 1.98 -4.76
CA PHE A 300 -1.16 3.23 -4.73
C PHE A 300 -2.23 3.30 -5.83
N ARG A 301 -1.92 2.84 -7.02
CA ARG A 301 -2.89 2.73 -8.11
C ARG A 301 -4.05 1.82 -7.69
N PHE A 302 -3.72 0.71 -7.07
CA PHE A 302 -4.69 -0.25 -6.58
C PHE A 302 -5.65 0.37 -5.56
N ILE A 303 -5.11 0.99 -4.51
CA ILE A 303 -5.89 1.67 -3.48
C ILE A 303 -6.76 2.78 -4.07
N LYS A 304 -6.21 3.62 -4.96
CA LYS A 304 -6.93 4.78 -5.51
C LYS A 304 -7.98 4.43 -6.56
N GLN A 305 -7.67 3.52 -7.46
CA GLN A 305 -8.49 3.24 -8.63
C GLN A 305 -9.44 2.07 -8.43
N HIS A 306 -8.92 0.97 -7.87
CA HIS A 306 -9.73 -0.25 -7.71
C HIS A 306 -10.56 -0.23 -6.43
N LEU A 307 -10.02 0.29 -5.33
CA LEU A 307 -10.77 0.44 -4.08
C LEU A 307 -11.40 1.84 -3.91
N ARG A 308 -11.32 2.68 -4.94
CA ARG A 308 -12.04 3.96 -5.11
C ARG A 308 -12.10 4.86 -3.88
N ILE A 309 -10.97 5.01 -3.16
CA ILE A 309 -10.89 5.85 -1.96
C ILE A 309 -11.14 7.35 -2.21
N LYS A 310 -11.39 7.75 -3.45
CA LYS A 310 -11.71 9.14 -3.81
C LYS A 310 -13.13 9.58 -3.43
N SER A 311 -14.02 8.63 -3.15
CA SER A 311 -15.40 8.92 -2.73
C SER A 311 -15.45 9.04 -1.22
N PHE A 312 -15.35 10.27 -0.71
CA PHE A 312 -15.48 10.56 0.71
C PHE A 312 -16.94 10.82 1.07
N TYR A 313 -17.38 10.24 2.16
CA TYR A 313 -18.76 10.21 2.59
C TYR A 313 -19.03 11.17 3.76
N GLY A 314 -18.32 12.28 3.83
CA GLY A 314 -18.40 13.31 4.83
C GLY A 314 -17.20 14.25 4.75
N THR A 315 -17.09 15.21 5.66
CA THR A 315 -16.09 16.29 5.61
C THR A 315 -15.07 16.29 6.73
N SER A 316 -15.32 15.49 7.79
CA SER A 316 -14.40 15.36 8.93
C SER A 316 -13.14 14.56 8.58
N GLU A 317 -12.17 14.62 9.47
CA GLU A 317 -10.97 13.78 9.40
C GLU A 317 -11.34 12.28 9.44
N ASN A 318 -12.34 11.92 10.26
CA ASN A 318 -12.86 10.56 10.33
C ASN A 318 -13.43 10.11 8.98
N ALA A 319 -14.26 10.95 8.34
CA ALA A 319 -14.90 10.63 7.06
C ALA A 319 -13.90 10.44 5.91
N VAL A 320 -12.70 11.03 6.01
CA VAL A 320 -11.63 10.85 5.03
C VAL A 320 -10.76 9.63 5.36
N LYS A 321 -10.34 9.49 6.61
CA LYS A 321 -9.38 8.42 6.99
C LYS A 321 -10.04 7.05 7.09
N THR A 322 -11.30 6.96 7.54
CA THR A 322 -12.00 5.68 7.66
C THR A 322 -12.09 4.89 6.34
N PRO A 323 -12.55 5.46 5.21
CA PRO A 323 -12.57 4.74 3.94
C PRO A 323 -11.18 4.31 3.47
N ILE A 324 -10.14 5.12 3.70
CA ILE A 324 -8.76 4.78 3.35
C ILE A 324 -8.30 3.54 4.12
N TRP A 325 -8.50 3.51 5.43
CA TRP A 325 -8.09 2.38 6.27
C TRP A 325 -8.89 1.11 6.00
N ILE A 326 -10.19 1.25 5.69
CA ILE A 326 -11.00 0.11 5.25
C ILE A 326 -10.52 -0.41 3.89
N ALA A 327 -10.16 0.47 2.95
CA ALA A 327 -9.58 0.06 1.67
C ALA A 327 -8.26 -0.71 1.86
N VAL A 328 -7.38 -0.24 2.75
CA VAL A 328 -6.16 -0.97 3.13
C VAL A 328 -6.50 -2.34 3.73
N SER A 329 -7.50 -2.39 4.63
CA SER A 329 -7.96 -3.65 5.23
C SER A 329 -8.50 -4.63 4.19
N VAL A 330 -9.26 -4.15 3.21
CA VAL A 330 -9.78 -4.98 2.10
C VAL A 330 -8.63 -5.48 1.21
N TYR A 331 -7.66 -4.62 0.89
CA TYR A 331 -6.47 -5.03 0.15
C TYR A 331 -5.75 -6.18 0.85
N VAL A 332 -5.47 -6.01 2.15
CA VAL A 332 -4.75 -7.02 2.94
C VAL A 332 -5.60 -8.28 3.12
N LEU A 333 -6.92 -8.16 3.28
CA LEU A 333 -7.83 -9.32 3.32
C LEU A 333 -7.75 -10.14 2.04
N VAL A 334 -7.81 -9.49 0.88
CA VAL A 334 -7.68 -10.18 -0.43
C VAL A 334 -6.31 -10.86 -0.54
N ALA A 335 -5.23 -10.22 -0.05
CA ALA A 335 -3.91 -10.83 0.02
C ALA A 335 -3.91 -12.11 0.88
N ILE A 336 -4.47 -12.05 2.08
CA ILE A 336 -4.57 -13.20 2.99
C ILE A 336 -5.33 -14.35 2.32
N VAL A 337 -6.48 -14.05 1.72
CA VAL A 337 -7.33 -15.07 1.07
C VAL A 337 -6.62 -15.68 -0.13
N ARG A 338 -6.01 -14.85 -1.00
CA ARG A 338 -5.21 -15.32 -2.14
C ARG A 338 -4.15 -16.33 -1.71
N LYS A 339 -3.41 -16.01 -0.64
CA LYS A 339 -2.31 -16.87 -0.17
C LYS A 339 -2.81 -18.13 0.51
N ARG A 340 -3.81 -18.04 1.39
CA ARG A 340 -4.39 -19.19 2.10
C ARG A 340 -5.06 -20.17 1.16
N LEU A 341 -5.76 -19.69 0.15
CA LEU A 341 -6.43 -20.51 -0.85
C LEU A 341 -5.52 -20.89 -2.03
N ARG A 342 -4.26 -20.44 -2.05
CA ARG A 342 -3.25 -20.70 -3.10
C ARG A 342 -3.73 -20.30 -4.50
N VAL A 343 -4.51 -19.21 -4.59
CA VAL A 343 -5.03 -18.69 -5.85
C VAL A 343 -3.91 -18.04 -6.65
N GLN A 344 -3.75 -18.43 -7.93
CA GLN A 344 -2.71 -17.89 -8.82
C GLN A 344 -3.15 -16.58 -9.50
N ALA A 345 -4.45 -16.33 -9.59
CA ALA A 345 -4.98 -15.12 -10.20
C ALA A 345 -4.36 -13.83 -9.60
N SER A 346 -4.18 -12.83 -10.45
CA SER A 346 -3.69 -11.52 -10.03
C SER A 346 -4.67 -10.84 -9.08
N PHE A 347 -4.19 -9.89 -8.26
CA PHE A 347 -5.06 -9.08 -7.40
C PHE A 347 -6.20 -8.42 -8.15
N TYR A 348 -5.91 -7.92 -9.35
CA TYR A 348 -6.92 -7.29 -10.21
C TYR A 348 -8.03 -8.27 -10.60
N GLN A 349 -7.65 -9.44 -11.11
CA GLN A 349 -8.62 -10.49 -11.49
C GLN A 349 -9.47 -10.93 -10.30
N ILE A 350 -8.85 -11.14 -9.12
CA ILE A 350 -9.59 -11.50 -7.90
C ILE A 350 -10.66 -10.44 -7.58
N LEU A 351 -10.33 -9.15 -7.62
CA LEU A 351 -11.31 -8.10 -7.35
C LEU A 351 -12.42 -8.03 -8.41
N GLN A 352 -12.09 -8.22 -9.69
CA GLN A 352 -13.09 -8.27 -10.75
C GLN A 352 -14.09 -9.40 -10.51
N ILE A 353 -13.59 -10.60 -10.20
CA ILE A 353 -14.43 -11.77 -9.91
C ILE A 353 -15.29 -11.53 -8.66
N LEU A 354 -14.67 -11.07 -7.57
CA LEU A 354 -15.40 -10.77 -6.35
C LEU A 354 -16.50 -9.74 -6.59
N SER A 355 -16.26 -8.72 -7.40
CA SER A 355 -17.26 -7.68 -7.69
C SER A 355 -18.55 -8.24 -8.33
N LEU A 356 -18.45 -9.35 -9.04
CA LEU A 356 -19.57 -10.02 -9.71
C LEU A 356 -20.19 -11.12 -8.85
N THR A 357 -19.39 -11.82 -8.03
CA THR A 357 -19.79 -13.09 -7.40
C THR A 357 -20.07 -12.98 -5.90
N LEU A 358 -19.91 -11.81 -5.27
CA LEU A 358 -20.02 -11.65 -3.79
C LEU A 358 -21.33 -12.23 -3.22
N PHE A 359 -22.45 -12.15 -3.95
CA PHE A 359 -23.74 -12.62 -3.49
C PHE A 359 -24.07 -14.05 -3.91
N GLU A 360 -23.20 -14.68 -4.69
CA GLU A 360 -23.41 -16.05 -5.12
C GLU A 360 -23.15 -17.03 -3.97
N LYS A 361 -23.99 -18.07 -3.92
CA LYS A 361 -23.86 -19.19 -2.95
C LYS A 361 -23.03 -20.29 -3.58
N MET A 362 -21.72 -20.08 -3.66
CA MET A 362 -20.76 -21.03 -4.20
C MET A 362 -19.46 -21.00 -3.39
N PRO A 363 -18.64 -22.05 -3.42
CA PRO A 363 -17.32 -22.01 -2.79
C PRO A 363 -16.48 -20.88 -3.39
N ILE A 364 -15.87 -20.03 -2.53
CA ILE A 364 -15.03 -18.91 -2.96
C ILE A 364 -13.85 -19.38 -3.83
N LEU A 365 -13.27 -20.53 -3.53
CA LEU A 365 -12.19 -21.09 -4.33
C LEU A 365 -12.66 -21.35 -5.78
N ARG A 366 -13.85 -21.95 -5.96
CA ARG A 366 -14.42 -22.19 -7.29
C ARG A 366 -14.66 -20.89 -8.06
N ALA A 367 -15.12 -19.84 -7.36
CA ALA A 367 -15.31 -18.54 -8.00
C ALA A 367 -13.96 -17.97 -8.52
N LEU A 368 -12.88 -18.14 -7.76
CA LEU A 368 -11.57 -17.59 -8.08
C LEU A 368 -10.74 -18.46 -9.05
N GLU A 369 -10.94 -19.79 -9.08
CA GLU A 369 -10.28 -20.71 -10.02
C GLU A 369 -10.81 -20.59 -11.45
N ALA A 370 -12.03 -20.13 -11.63
CA ALA A 370 -12.59 -19.89 -12.98
C ALA A 370 -11.74 -18.90 -13.80
N ALA A 371 -10.95 -18.04 -13.14
CA ALA A 371 -10.01 -17.13 -13.80
C ALA A 371 -8.70 -17.81 -14.25
N ASP A 372 -8.28 -18.90 -13.59
CA ASP A 372 -7.04 -19.59 -13.94
C ASP A 372 -7.19 -20.46 -15.20
N SER A 373 -8.41 -20.86 -15.55
CA SER A 373 -8.67 -21.70 -16.72
C SER A 373 -8.53 -20.95 -18.05
N GLU A 374 -8.66 -19.62 -18.05
CA GLU A 374 -8.47 -18.79 -19.27
C GLU A 374 -6.99 -18.47 -19.53
N ASN A 375 -6.10 -18.56 -18.54
CA ASN A 375 -4.65 -18.29 -18.69
C ASN A 375 -3.87 -19.47 -19.29
N LYS A 376 -4.51 -20.56 -19.72
CA LYS A 376 -3.88 -21.65 -20.48
C LYS A 376 -3.85 -21.44 -21.99
N LEU A 377 -4.22 -20.27 -22.47
CA LEU A 377 -3.95 -19.86 -23.85
C LEU A 377 -2.49 -19.38 -23.95
N PRO A 378 -1.78 -19.70 -25.06
CA PRO A 378 -0.34 -19.48 -25.17
C PRO A 378 0.01 -18.00 -25.02
N ASP A 379 1.13 -17.75 -24.35
CA ASP A 379 1.78 -16.44 -24.17
C ASP A 379 1.71 -15.58 -25.43
N ASN A 380 0.71 -14.73 -25.50
CA ASN A 380 0.78 -13.56 -26.34
C ASN A 380 1.39 -12.43 -25.53
N ALA A 381 2.68 -12.18 -25.76
CA ALA A 381 3.51 -11.15 -25.13
C ALA A 381 2.97 -9.71 -25.28
N ASN A 382 1.80 -9.52 -25.85
CA ASN A 382 1.20 -8.21 -26.14
C ASN A 382 0.29 -7.65 -25.02
N GLN A 383 0.03 -8.40 -23.96
CA GLN A 383 -0.81 -7.89 -22.84
C GLN A 383 -0.05 -7.04 -21.82
N LEU A 384 1.29 -7.01 -21.89
CA LEU A 384 2.11 -6.12 -21.07
C LEU A 384 2.13 -4.66 -21.57
N ILE A 385 1.63 -4.40 -22.78
CA ILE A 385 1.65 -3.07 -23.42
C ILE A 385 0.43 -2.20 -23.04
N LEU A 386 -0.60 -2.75 -22.41
CA LEU A 386 -1.82 -1.99 -22.04
C LEU A 386 -1.67 -1.18 -20.73
N PHE A 387 -0.49 -1.16 -20.11
CA PHE A 387 -0.22 -0.46 -18.85
C PHE A 387 0.88 0.60 -18.94
N ASP A 388 1.32 0.97 -20.15
CA ASP A 388 2.24 2.08 -20.42
C ASP A 388 1.46 3.34 -20.80
N PHE A 389 0.79 3.98 -19.82
CA PHE A 389 0.36 5.37 -19.89
C PHE A 389 0.54 6.06 -18.54
#